data_82cefc7f7d8aed0dafd85d88f9512c98
#
_entry.id   82cefc7f7d8aed0dafd85d88f9512c98
#
_cell.length_a   1.000
_cell.length_b   1.000
_cell.length_c   1.000
_cell.angle_alpha   90.00
_cell.angle_beta   90.00
_cell.angle_gamma   90.00
#
_symmetry.space_group_name_H-M   'P 1'
#
loop_
_entity.id
_entity.type
_entity.pdbx_description
1 polymer ?
#
loop_
_entity_poly.entity_id
_entity_poly.type
_entity_poly.pdbx_seq_one_letter_code
_entity_poly.pdbx_strand_id
1 'polypeptide(L)'
;MRTAPQHEPLAQFIQAFRHDLHRNPELSNQEFETTKKIRAVLEKEGIRILDLPLKTGLVAEVGGLQDGPLVVVRSDIDALPIEEESGVEFTSLNKGVMHACGHDFHSSAALGAAILLKKIEPELKGTVRILFQAAEETGLGAPEVIAVGALDNAVAIFGIHNDPTLPVGVIGGKDGALTAGVDRFEIKIAAKGCHAAKPHEGNDPIIILGQLISAVQTIISRTVSSDNNAVVSITQVHSGSTWNVIPDTAYVEGTVRTFNQEARDLIEQRFRQIVAGIASTFGAEIEFLWHAGPPSVINTPEWVEFALNVASDEGFEARRVEASPIGEDFAFYQQKLPGTFMMVGSGGPYALHHPKFRVDDRALFPTAHYLYKVAKQSLEQLSSR
;
A
#
# COMPACT_ATOMS: atom_id res chain seq x y z
N MET A 1 -23.33 4.90 -12.14
CA MET A 1 -23.67 3.73 -12.98
C MET A 1 -24.87 3.01 -12.38
N ARG A 2 -25.77 2.45 -13.19
CA ARG A 2 -26.87 1.61 -12.68
C ARG A 2 -26.46 0.15 -12.81
N THR A 3 -26.56 -0.61 -11.72
CA THR A 3 -26.38 -2.07 -11.77
C THR A 3 -27.44 -2.69 -12.66
N ALA A 4 -27.07 -3.54 -13.61
CA ALA A 4 -28.04 -4.25 -14.42
C ALA A 4 -28.87 -5.21 -13.54
N PRO A 5 -30.18 -5.40 -13.77
CA PRO A 5 -31.04 -6.19 -12.89
C PRO A 5 -30.53 -7.61 -12.60
N GLN A 6 -29.85 -8.23 -13.55
CA GLN A 6 -29.26 -9.57 -13.39
C GLN A 6 -28.12 -9.63 -12.37
N HIS A 7 -27.49 -8.50 -12.05
CA HIS A 7 -26.37 -8.40 -11.11
C HIS A 7 -26.80 -7.88 -9.72
N GLU A 8 -28.06 -7.44 -9.58
CA GLU A 8 -28.57 -6.88 -8.32
C GLU A 8 -28.35 -7.79 -7.10
N PRO A 9 -28.60 -9.12 -7.18
CA PRO A 9 -28.35 -10.00 -6.03
C PRO A 9 -26.87 -10.06 -5.60
N LEU A 10 -25.93 -10.02 -6.57
CA LEU A 10 -24.50 -10.00 -6.26
C LEU A 10 -24.09 -8.65 -5.67
N ALA A 11 -24.62 -7.55 -6.20
CA ALA A 11 -24.33 -6.21 -5.68
C ALA A 11 -24.76 -6.08 -4.21
N GLN A 12 -25.96 -6.54 -3.88
CA GLN A 12 -26.46 -6.56 -2.49
C GLN A 12 -25.63 -7.48 -1.60
N PHE A 13 -25.22 -8.64 -2.11
CA PHE A 13 -24.38 -9.58 -1.37
C PHE A 13 -23.02 -8.99 -1.01
N ILE A 14 -22.28 -8.44 -1.99
CA ILE A 14 -20.95 -7.88 -1.71
C ILE A 14 -21.01 -6.62 -0.84
N GLN A 15 -22.09 -5.84 -0.92
CA GLN A 15 -22.33 -4.72 -0.02
C GLN A 15 -22.55 -5.20 1.42
N ALA A 16 -23.40 -6.19 1.62
CA ALA A 16 -23.60 -6.79 2.94
C ALA A 16 -22.32 -7.42 3.50
N PHE A 17 -21.53 -8.07 2.64
CA PHE A 17 -20.23 -8.64 3.00
C PHE A 17 -19.23 -7.55 3.40
N ARG A 18 -19.12 -6.46 2.64
CA ARG A 18 -18.33 -5.30 3.00
C ARG A 18 -18.71 -4.73 4.36
N HIS A 19 -20.02 -4.53 4.62
CA HIS A 19 -20.51 -4.03 5.90
C HIS A 19 -20.18 -4.97 7.07
N ASP A 20 -20.17 -6.30 6.83
CA ASP A 20 -19.77 -7.27 7.85
C ASP A 20 -18.26 -7.22 8.12
N LEU A 21 -17.41 -7.06 7.10
CA LEU A 21 -15.98 -6.83 7.28
C LEU A 21 -15.72 -5.52 8.04
N HIS A 22 -16.39 -4.44 7.66
CA HIS A 22 -16.25 -3.13 8.31
C HIS A 22 -16.63 -3.15 9.79
N ARG A 23 -17.65 -3.92 10.16
CA ARG A 23 -18.05 -4.12 11.57
C ARG A 23 -17.04 -4.93 12.37
N ASN A 24 -16.27 -5.78 11.73
CA ASN A 24 -15.37 -6.72 12.38
C ASN A 24 -13.94 -6.59 11.83
N PRO A 25 -13.33 -5.38 11.85
CA PRO A 25 -12.01 -5.15 11.30
C PRO A 25 -10.94 -5.84 12.15
N GLU A 26 -9.92 -6.35 11.49
CA GLU A 26 -8.77 -6.99 12.15
C GLU A 26 -7.47 -6.30 11.73
N LEU A 27 -6.55 -6.14 12.68
CA LEU A 27 -5.25 -5.52 12.43
C LEU A 27 -4.36 -6.43 11.58
N SER A 28 -3.34 -5.82 10.96
CA SER A 28 -2.31 -6.49 10.17
C SER A 28 -1.75 -7.71 10.89
N ASN A 29 -1.64 -8.85 10.19
CA ASN A 29 -1.22 -10.15 10.71
C ASN A 29 -2.17 -10.81 11.75
N GLN A 30 -3.38 -10.28 11.91
CA GLN A 30 -4.42 -10.79 12.80
C GLN A 30 -5.75 -11.02 12.08
N GLU A 31 -5.78 -10.99 10.75
CA GLU A 31 -6.96 -11.06 9.87
C GLU A 31 -7.51 -12.49 9.75
N PHE A 32 -7.66 -13.19 10.89
CA PHE A 32 -8.08 -14.60 10.93
C PHE A 32 -9.55 -14.79 10.55
N GLU A 33 -10.45 -14.02 11.14
CA GLU A 33 -11.87 -14.14 10.84
C GLU A 33 -12.21 -13.55 9.48
N THR A 34 -11.53 -12.47 9.06
CA THR A 34 -11.61 -11.91 7.69
C THR A 34 -11.24 -12.97 6.66
N THR A 35 -10.08 -13.63 6.84
CA THR A 35 -9.62 -14.73 5.99
C THR A 35 -10.65 -15.86 5.93
N LYS A 36 -11.20 -16.27 7.08
CA LYS A 36 -12.19 -17.34 7.17
C LYS A 36 -13.50 -16.98 6.48
N LYS A 37 -13.97 -15.73 6.61
CA LYS A 37 -15.17 -15.24 5.91
C LYS A 37 -15.00 -15.28 4.39
N ILE A 38 -13.86 -14.78 3.89
CA ILE A 38 -13.52 -14.80 2.46
C ILE A 38 -13.46 -16.25 1.97
N ARG A 39 -12.74 -17.13 2.68
CA ARG A 39 -12.64 -18.56 2.38
C ARG A 39 -14.01 -19.22 2.24
N ALA A 40 -14.89 -19.01 3.21
CA ALA A 40 -16.23 -19.62 3.23
C ALA A 40 -17.07 -19.23 2.00
N VAL A 41 -16.94 -17.98 1.53
CA VAL A 41 -17.63 -17.53 0.30
C VAL A 41 -17.02 -18.19 -0.93
N LEU A 42 -15.70 -18.20 -1.06
CA LEU A 42 -15.01 -18.81 -2.20
C LEU A 42 -15.32 -20.31 -2.31
N GLU A 43 -15.30 -21.05 -1.19
CA GLU A 43 -15.65 -22.47 -1.13
C GLU A 43 -17.11 -22.70 -1.54
N LYS A 44 -18.04 -21.89 -1.03
CA LYS A 44 -19.47 -21.94 -1.40
C LYS A 44 -19.68 -21.73 -2.90
N GLU A 45 -18.93 -20.83 -3.50
CA GLU A 45 -19.00 -20.53 -4.95
C GLU A 45 -18.19 -21.54 -5.79
N GLY A 46 -17.54 -22.52 -5.19
CA GLY A 46 -16.72 -23.53 -5.86
C GLY A 46 -15.45 -22.97 -6.50
N ILE A 47 -14.91 -21.91 -5.92
CA ILE A 47 -13.65 -21.29 -6.36
C ILE A 47 -12.48 -21.99 -5.66
N ARG A 48 -11.48 -22.40 -6.42
CA ARG A 48 -10.31 -23.14 -5.90
C ARG A 48 -9.43 -22.21 -5.08
N ILE A 49 -9.14 -22.63 -3.84
CA ILE A 49 -8.20 -21.95 -2.95
C ILE A 49 -6.88 -22.72 -2.97
N LEU A 50 -5.77 -22.02 -3.13
CA LEU A 50 -4.44 -22.63 -3.12
C LEU A 50 -4.00 -22.91 -1.68
N ASP A 51 -3.37 -24.07 -1.50
CA ASP A 51 -2.77 -24.44 -0.22
C ASP A 51 -1.37 -23.83 -0.09
N LEU A 52 -1.32 -22.58 0.30
CA LEU A 52 -0.09 -21.82 0.54
C LEU A 52 0.07 -21.56 2.05
N PRO A 53 1.30 -21.60 2.60
CA PRO A 53 1.56 -21.45 4.03
C PRO A 53 1.46 -19.99 4.50
N LEU A 54 0.32 -19.35 4.25
CA LEU A 54 0.00 -18.01 4.73
C LEU A 54 -0.64 -18.11 6.12
N LYS A 55 -0.23 -17.24 7.03
CA LYS A 55 -0.81 -17.14 8.38
C LYS A 55 -2.24 -16.59 8.33
N THR A 56 -2.40 -15.50 7.60
CA THR A 56 -3.67 -14.81 7.28
C THR A 56 -3.67 -14.41 5.81
N GLY A 57 -4.84 -14.06 5.28
CA GLY A 57 -5.01 -13.92 3.86
C GLY A 57 -5.11 -15.26 3.15
N LEU A 58 -5.35 -15.25 1.87
CA LEU A 58 -5.43 -16.44 1.03
C LEU A 58 -5.28 -16.13 -0.45
N VAL A 59 -5.04 -17.16 -1.24
CA VAL A 59 -4.92 -17.08 -2.69
C VAL A 59 -5.92 -18.04 -3.31
N ALA A 60 -6.71 -17.53 -4.25
CA ALA A 60 -7.69 -18.33 -4.99
C ALA A 60 -7.44 -18.26 -6.50
N GLU A 61 -8.00 -19.21 -7.24
CA GLU A 61 -7.90 -19.25 -8.71
C GLU A 61 -9.24 -19.59 -9.35
N VAL A 62 -9.48 -18.92 -10.47
CA VAL A 62 -10.60 -19.20 -11.39
C VAL A 62 -10.05 -19.36 -12.81
N GLY A 63 -10.53 -20.37 -13.53
CA GLY A 63 -10.05 -20.69 -14.87
C GLY A 63 -9.11 -21.89 -14.90
N GLY A 64 -8.21 -21.91 -15.88
CA GLY A 64 -7.30 -23.05 -16.10
C GLY A 64 -7.99 -24.26 -16.76
N LEU A 65 -9.22 -24.11 -17.24
CA LEU A 65 -9.90 -25.13 -18.07
C LEU A 65 -9.45 -25.07 -19.53
N GLN A 66 -8.89 -23.94 -19.94
CA GLN A 66 -8.22 -23.75 -21.21
C GLN A 66 -6.77 -23.34 -20.92
N ASP A 67 -5.84 -23.84 -21.75
CA ASP A 67 -4.44 -23.40 -21.69
C ASP A 67 -4.36 -21.91 -21.99
N GLY A 68 -3.50 -21.21 -21.26
CA GLY A 68 -3.33 -19.78 -21.44
C GLY A 68 -2.53 -19.11 -20.32
N PRO A 69 -2.40 -17.77 -20.37
CA PRO A 69 -1.67 -17.02 -19.36
C PRO A 69 -2.34 -17.04 -17.99
N LEU A 70 -1.54 -16.78 -16.95
CA LEU A 70 -2.02 -16.56 -15.62
C LEU A 70 -1.83 -15.08 -15.27
N VAL A 71 -2.92 -14.40 -14.91
CA VAL A 71 -2.90 -13.03 -14.42
C VAL A 71 -3.34 -12.98 -12.96
N VAL A 72 -2.90 -11.96 -12.25
CA VAL A 72 -3.18 -11.79 -10.82
C VAL A 72 -4.03 -10.54 -10.60
N VAL A 73 -5.05 -10.65 -9.75
CA VAL A 73 -5.78 -9.52 -9.17
C VAL A 73 -5.50 -9.51 -7.67
N ARG A 74 -5.00 -8.41 -7.14
CA ARG A 74 -4.67 -8.26 -5.72
C ARG A 74 -5.65 -7.35 -5.01
N SER A 75 -6.00 -7.73 -3.82
CA SER A 75 -6.69 -6.93 -2.82
C SER A 75 -6.05 -7.15 -1.45
N ASP A 76 -6.01 -6.12 -0.64
CA ASP A 76 -5.64 -6.12 0.77
C ASP A 76 -6.86 -6.39 1.67
N ILE A 77 -6.61 -6.77 2.95
CA ILE A 77 -7.70 -7.17 3.86
C ILE A 77 -7.57 -6.66 5.30
N ASP A 78 -6.46 -6.02 5.66
CA ASP A 78 -6.19 -5.57 7.03
C ASP A 78 -6.82 -4.21 7.35
N ALA A 79 -6.84 -3.87 8.64
CA ALA A 79 -7.37 -2.65 9.19
C ALA A 79 -6.35 -1.94 10.09
N LEU A 80 -6.68 -0.73 10.51
CA LEU A 80 -5.81 0.20 11.24
C LEU A 80 -6.22 0.34 12.71
N PRO A 81 -5.25 0.62 13.62
CA PRO A 81 -5.51 0.89 15.04
C PRO A 81 -6.07 2.32 15.23
N ILE A 82 -7.27 2.56 14.73
CA ILE A 82 -7.97 3.86 14.76
C ILE A 82 -9.34 3.66 15.38
N GLU A 83 -9.71 4.53 16.35
CA GLU A 83 -11.09 4.57 16.87
C GLU A 83 -12.01 5.20 15.84
N GLU A 84 -13.06 4.50 15.46
CA GLU A 84 -13.95 4.94 14.39
C GLU A 84 -14.96 6.01 14.86
N GLU A 85 -15.05 7.09 14.08
CA GLU A 85 -16.01 8.18 14.25
C GLU A 85 -16.81 8.45 12.97
N SER A 86 -16.91 7.49 12.05
CA SER A 86 -17.53 7.68 10.73
C SER A 86 -19.01 7.97 10.77
N GLY A 87 -19.71 7.46 11.79
CA GLY A 87 -21.16 7.61 11.95
C GLY A 87 -21.99 6.75 10.98
N VAL A 88 -21.40 5.76 10.32
CA VAL A 88 -22.14 4.80 9.49
C VAL A 88 -22.92 3.79 10.37
N GLU A 89 -23.99 3.21 9.84
CA GLU A 89 -24.82 2.24 10.57
C GLU A 89 -24.08 0.92 10.87
N PHE A 90 -23.03 0.64 10.12
CA PHE A 90 -22.18 -0.55 10.23
C PHE A 90 -20.82 -0.25 10.83
N THR A 91 -20.73 0.72 11.74
CA THR A 91 -19.53 1.10 12.50
C THR A 91 -18.84 -0.13 13.12
N SER A 92 -17.53 -0.08 13.24
CA SER A 92 -16.71 -1.13 13.86
C SER A 92 -17.20 -1.51 15.26
N LEU A 93 -17.27 -2.81 15.51
CA LEU A 93 -17.54 -3.39 16.84
C LEU A 93 -16.24 -3.64 17.62
N ASN A 94 -15.09 -3.55 16.97
CA ASN A 94 -13.77 -3.75 17.55
C ASN A 94 -13.19 -2.40 17.96
N LYS A 95 -13.32 -2.07 19.24
CA LYS A 95 -12.88 -0.78 19.79
C LYS A 95 -11.41 -0.50 19.42
N GLY A 96 -11.15 0.69 18.90
CA GLY A 96 -9.82 1.13 18.50
C GLY A 96 -9.30 0.51 17.21
N VAL A 97 -10.17 -0.15 16.41
CA VAL A 97 -9.79 -0.73 15.11
C VAL A 97 -10.82 -0.33 14.05
N MET A 98 -10.37 0.10 12.89
CA MET A 98 -11.23 0.58 11.81
C MET A 98 -10.63 0.26 10.44
N HIS A 99 -11.46 -0.07 9.44
CA HIS A 99 -11.07 -0.03 8.03
C HIS A 99 -11.00 1.42 7.52
N ALA A 100 -9.99 2.16 7.99
CA ALA A 100 -9.81 3.57 7.66
C ALA A 100 -9.04 3.81 6.34
N CYS A 101 -8.63 2.72 5.65
CA CYS A 101 -8.02 2.74 4.33
C CYS A 101 -8.95 2.16 3.23
N GLY A 102 -10.04 1.49 3.62
CA GLY A 102 -11.03 0.94 2.67
C GLY A 102 -10.71 -0.46 2.17
N HIS A 103 -9.89 -1.23 2.88
CA HIS A 103 -9.57 -2.60 2.50
C HIS A 103 -10.78 -3.55 2.55
N ASP A 104 -11.79 -3.25 3.35
CA ASP A 104 -13.11 -3.88 3.30
C ASP A 104 -13.81 -3.70 1.94
N PHE A 105 -13.66 -2.52 1.33
CA PHE A 105 -14.15 -2.23 -0.01
C PHE A 105 -13.34 -2.97 -1.07
N HIS A 106 -11.99 -2.95 -0.99
CA HIS A 106 -11.11 -3.62 -1.95
C HIS A 106 -11.37 -5.13 -1.98
N SER A 107 -11.39 -5.77 -0.81
CA SER A 107 -11.60 -7.22 -0.69
C SER A 107 -12.99 -7.65 -1.14
N SER A 108 -14.02 -6.85 -0.83
CA SER A 108 -15.39 -7.13 -1.30
C SER A 108 -15.53 -6.96 -2.81
N ALA A 109 -14.83 -5.97 -3.41
CA ALA A 109 -14.80 -5.79 -4.86
C ALA A 109 -14.07 -6.96 -5.56
N ALA A 110 -12.92 -7.38 -5.03
CA ALA A 110 -12.16 -8.52 -5.56
C ALA A 110 -12.96 -9.84 -5.43
N LEU A 111 -13.67 -10.03 -4.31
CA LEU A 111 -14.56 -11.18 -4.11
C LEU A 111 -15.71 -11.18 -5.13
N GLY A 112 -16.32 -10.02 -5.37
CA GLY A 112 -17.34 -9.86 -6.41
C GLY A 112 -16.83 -10.19 -7.81
N ALA A 113 -15.60 -9.74 -8.14
CA ALA A 113 -14.94 -10.08 -9.39
C ALA A 113 -14.66 -11.58 -9.51
N ALA A 114 -14.20 -12.25 -8.46
CA ALA A 114 -13.99 -13.69 -8.41
C ALA A 114 -15.28 -14.48 -8.71
N ILE A 115 -16.40 -14.08 -8.11
CA ILE A 115 -17.72 -14.69 -8.35
C ILE A 115 -18.18 -14.48 -9.81
N LEU A 116 -17.96 -13.29 -10.37
CA LEU A 116 -18.28 -13.02 -11.79
C LEU A 116 -17.41 -13.87 -12.74
N LEU A 117 -16.12 -13.97 -12.47
CA LEU A 117 -15.20 -14.84 -13.23
C LEU A 117 -15.62 -16.30 -13.16
N LYS A 118 -16.01 -16.79 -11.99
CA LYS A 118 -16.47 -18.18 -11.81
C LYS A 118 -17.69 -18.51 -12.69
N LYS A 119 -18.61 -17.57 -12.86
CA LYS A 119 -19.80 -17.78 -13.72
C LYS A 119 -19.47 -17.99 -15.19
N ILE A 120 -18.32 -17.51 -15.65
CA ILE A 120 -17.83 -17.65 -17.03
C ILE A 120 -16.55 -18.49 -17.13
N GLU A 121 -16.23 -19.25 -16.10
CA GLU A 121 -14.98 -19.99 -16.00
C GLU A 121 -14.63 -20.82 -17.24
N PRO A 122 -15.57 -21.52 -17.92
CA PRO A 122 -15.28 -22.25 -19.15
C PRO A 122 -14.88 -21.39 -20.35
N GLU A 123 -15.18 -20.08 -20.30
CA GLU A 123 -14.87 -19.12 -21.36
C GLU A 123 -13.51 -18.44 -21.19
N LEU A 124 -12.87 -18.59 -19.98
CA LEU A 124 -11.61 -17.93 -19.67
C LEU A 124 -10.44 -18.58 -20.44
N LYS A 125 -9.69 -17.73 -21.16
CA LYS A 125 -8.51 -18.13 -21.92
C LYS A 125 -7.26 -18.13 -21.04
N GLY A 126 -7.27 -18.94 -19.98
CA GLY A 126 -6.20 -19.01 -18.98
C GLY A 126 -6.73 -18.96 -17.55
N THR A 127 -5.93 -18.48 -16.63
CA THR A 127 -6.22 -18.49 -15.19
C THR A 127 -6.17 -17.07 -14.61
N VAL A 128 -7.14 -16.75 -13.76
CA VAL A 128 -7.10 -15.56 -12.90
C VAL A 128 -6.83 -16.01 -11.47
N ARG A 129 -5.73 -15.54 -10.90
CA ARG A 129 -5.39 -15.72 -9.49
C ARG A 129 -5.81 -14.47 -8.71
N ILE A 130 -6.52 -14.66 -7.62
CA ILE A 130 -6.99 -13.57 -6.75
C ILE A 130 -6.24 -13.67 -5.43
N LEU A 131 -5.50 -12.61 -5.09
CA LEU A 131 -4.78 -12.47 -3.82
C LEU A 131 -5.63 -11.66 -2.85
N PHE A 132 -5.97 -12.24 -1.72
CA PHE A 132 -6.50 -11.54 -0.55
C PHE A 132 -5.35 -11.41 0.44
N GLN A 133 -4.60 -10.32 0.32
CA GLN A 133 -3.33 -10.10 1.00
C GLN A 133 -3.55 -9.48 2.38
N ALA A 134 -2.92 -10.06 3.39
CA ALA A 134 -2.83 -9.51 4.75
C ALA A 134 -1.72 -8.45 4.87
N ALA A 135 -1.78 -7.65 5.94
CA ALA A 135 -0.69 -6.83 6.45
C ALA A 135 -0.11 -5.78 5.47
N GLU A 136 -0.95 -5.19 4.61
CA GLU A 136 -0.55 -4.09 3.73
C GLU A 136 -0.05 -2.89 4.54
N GLU A 137 -0.75 -2.52 5.61
CA GLU A 137 -0.49 -1.34 6.46
C GLU A 137 0.85 -1.41 7.24
N THR A 138 1.47 -2.59 7.27
CA THR A 138 2.86 -2.74 7.75
C THR A 138 3.89 -2.48 6.65
N GLY A 139 3.47 -2.40 5.40
CA GLY A 139 4.32 -2.31 4.21
C GLY A 139 5.12 -3.59 3.91
N LEU A 140 4.78 -4.73 4.52
CA LEU A 140 5.56 -5.98 4.42
C LEU A 140 4.71 -7.22 4.09
N GLY A 141 3.41 -7.09 3.89
CA GLY A 141 2.53 -8.22 3.54
C GLY A 141 2.85 -8.83 2.18
N ALA A 142 3.10 -8.00 1.16
CA ALA A 142 3.41 -8.47 -0.18
C ALA A 142 4.68 -9.34 -0.26
N PRO A 143 5.81 -9.02 0.42
CA PRO A 143 6.97 -9.91 0.47
C PRO A 143 6.66 -11.33 0.99
N GLU A 144 5.79 -11.46 1.99
CA GLU A 144 5.38 -12.78 2.51
C GLU A 144 4.62 -13.59 1.46
N VAL A 145 3.69 -12.95 0.76
CA VAL A 145 2.91 -13.56 -0.34
C VAL A 145 3.81 -13.98 -1.50
N ILE A 146 4.81 -13.16 -1.83
CA ILE A 146 5.81 -13.50 -2.86
C ILE A 146 6.64 -14.71 -2.43
N ALA A 147 7.08 -14.74 -1.18
CA ALA A 147 7.96 -15.77 -0.66
C ALA A 147 7.31 -17.18 -0.67
N VAL A 148 5.99 -17.27 -0.58
CA VAL A 148 5.27 -18.55 -0.64
C VAL A 148 4.91 -18.97 -2.08
N GLY A 149 5.42 -18.29 -3.11
CA GLY A 149 5.20 -18.64 -4.52
C GLY A 149 3.85 -18.21 -5.09
N ALA A 150 3.16 -17.28 -4.43
CA ALA A 150 1.83 -16.83 -4.91
C ALA A 150 1.85 -16.14 -6.30
N LEU A 151 3.02 -15.75 -6.80
CA LEU A 151 3.18 -15.17 -8.15
C LEU A 151 3.69 -16.18 -9.19
N ASP A 152 3.94 -17.42 -8.81
CA ASP A 152 4.54 -18.41 -9.73
C ASP A 152 3.69 -18.56 -11.00
N ASN A 153 4.39 -18.50 -12.15
CA ASN A 153 3.83 -18.55 -13.50
C ASN A 153 2.90 -17.39 -13.87
N ALA A 154 2.73 -16.39 -13.03
CA ALA A 154 1.97 -15.20 -13.39
C ALA A 154 2.74 -14.31 -14.38
N VAL A 155 2.03 -13.66 -15.31
CA VAL A 155 2.61 -12.82 -16.34
C VAL A 155 2.20 -11.36 -16.25
N ALA A 156 1.17 -11.04 -15.46
CA ALA A 156 0.76 -9.68 -15.15
C ALA A 156 0.00 -9.61 -13.83
N ILE A 157 0.01 -8.43 -13.19
CA ILE A 157 -0.72 -8.19 -11.94
C ILE A 157 -1.49 -6.88 -11.98
N PHE A 158 -2.69 -6.90 -11.41
CA PHE A 158 -3.62 -5.77 -11.33
C PHE A 158 -4.09 -5.55 -9.91
N GLY A 159 -4.14 -4.29 -9.50
CA GLY A 159 -4.67 -3.90 -8.20
C GLY A 159 -5.41 -2.57 -8.29
N ILE A 160 -6.14 -2.26 -7.23
CA ILE A 160 -6.83 -0.98 -7.08
C ILE A 160 -6.66 -0.45 -5.66
N HIS A 161 -6.74 0.88 -5.54
CA HIS A 161 -6.97 1.52 -4.26
C HIS A 161 -8.12 2.53 -4.37
N ASN A 162 -8.96 2.59 -3.36
CA ASN A 162 -9.98 3.62 -3.29
C ASN A 162 -9.34 5.00 -3.05
N ASP A 163 -9.86 6.01 -3.71
CA ASP A 163 -9.42 7.40 -3.53
C ASP A 163 -10.62 8.28 -3.17
N PRO A 164 -10.71 8.77 -1.92
CA PRO A 164 -11.82 9.61 -1.50
C PRO A 164 -11.81 10.99 -2.17
N THR A 165 -10.70 11.42 -2.79
CA THR A 165 -10.61 12.70 -3.49
C THR A 165 -11.21 12.63 -4.90
N LEU A 166 -11.37 11.43 -5.44
CA LEU A 166 -12.02 11.20 -6.72
C LEU A 166 -13.51 10.92 -6.54
N PRO A 167 -14.39 11.50 -7.38
CA PRO A 167 -15.80 11.18 -7.36
C PRO A 167 -16.09 9.71 -7.69
N VAL A 168 -17.18 9.16 -7.13
CA VAL A 168 -17.71 7.86 -7.56
C VAL A 168 -17.94 7.84 -9.06
N GLY A 169 -17.48 6.79 -9.73
CA GLY A 169 -17.55 6.65 -11.19
C GLY A 169 -16.32 7.14 -11.94
N VAL A 170 -15.26 7.51 -11.23
CA VAL A 170 -13.94 7.83 -11.80
C VAL A 170 -12.97 6.68 -11.55
N ILE A 171 -12.16 6.34 -12.56
CA ILE A 171 -10.96 5.50 -12.45
C ILE A 171 -9.76 6.33 -12.87
N GLY A 172 -8.77 6.41 -11.98
CA GLY A 172 -7.53 7.13 -12.20
C GLY A 172 -6.34 6.22 -12.44
N GLY A 173 -5.50 6.56 -13.42
CA GLY A 173 -4.26 5.84 -13.71
C GLY A 173 -3.11 6.77 -14.03
N LYS A 174 -1.87 6.33 -13.82
CA LYS A 174 -0.66 7.08 -14.14
C LYS A 174 0.43 6.13 -14.59
N ASP A 175 1.09 6.47 -15.69
CA ASP A 175 2.26 5.73 -16.17
C ASP A 175 3.45 5.94 -15.25
N GLY A 176 4.22 4.90 -14.99
CA GLY A 176 5.36 4.96 -14.10
C GLY A 176 4.94 5.14 -12.62
N ALA A 177 5.64 5.99 -11.90
CA ALA A 177 5.46 6.17 -10.47
C ALA A 177 4.07 6.75 -10.12
N LEU A 178 3.25 5.96 -9.42
CA LEU A 178 1.94 6.35 -8.92
C LEU A 178 1.97 6.69 -7.43
N THR A 179 2.67 5.88 -6.60
CA THR A 179 2.84 6.12 -5.17
C THR A 179 4.31 6.31 -4.83
N ALA A 180 4.61 6.86 -3.65
CA ALA A 180 6.00 6.99 -3.21
C ALA A 180 6.54 5.69 -2.62
N GLY A 181 7.84 5.46 -2.76
CA GLY A 181 8.58 4.58 -1.88
C GLY A 181 8.70 5.21 -0.49
N VAL A 182 8.63 4.37 0.55
CA VAL A 182 8.58 4.80 1.94
C VAL A 182 9.72 4.17 2.71
N ASP A 183 10.59 5.00 3.29
CA ASP A 183 11.62 4.55 4.20
C ASP A 183 11.52 5.29 5.53
N ARG A 184 11.98 4.63 6.58
CA ARG A 184 12.14 5.19 7.92
C ARG A 184 13.61 5.15 8.30
N PHE A 185 14.09 6.17 8.99
CA PHE A 185 15.43 6.16 9.55
C PHE A 185 15.42 6.52 11.02
N GLU A 186 16.37 5.94 11.75
CA GLU A 186 16.66 6.27 13.14
C GLU A 186 18.15 6.59 13.28
N ILE A 187 18.46 7.59 14.08
CA ILE A 187 19.85 7.99 14.38
C ILE A 187 19.97 8.15 15.89
N LYS A 188 20.89 7.39 16.50
CA LYS A 188 21.20 7.45 17.92
C LYS A 188 22.60 8.00 18.08
N ILE A 189 22.74 9.09 18.80
CA ILE A 189 24.03 9.74 19.08
C ILE A 189 24.40 9.40 20.49
N ALA A 190 25.52 8.72 20.69
CA ALA A 190 26.14 8.52 21.98
C ALA A 190 27.37 9.44 22.10
N ALA A 191 27.39 10.22 23.17
CA ALA A 191 28.37 11.23 23.44
C ALA A 191 28.77 11.21 24.91
N LYS A 192 29.53 12.18 25.37
CA LYS A 192 29.91 12.31 26.79
C LYS A 192 29.26 13.54 27.41
N GLY A 193 28.29 13.33 28.29
CA GLY A 193 27.66 14.40 29.04
C GLY A 193 28.61 15.08 30.06
N CYS A 194 28.31 16.33 30.42
CA CYS A 194 29.12 17.09 31.37
C CYS A 194 28.33 18.27 31.97
N HIS A 195 28.95 18.99 32.90
CA HIS A 195 28.39 20.23 33.41
C HIS A 195 28.31 21.30 32.32
N ALA A 196 27.16 21.95 32.14
CA ALA A 196 26.95 22.92 31.08
C ALA A 196 27.94 24.08 31.01
N ALA A 197 28.51 24.48 32.16
CA ALA A 197 29.58 25.49 32.25
C ALA A 197 30.99 24.97 31.88
N LYS A 198 31.14 23.65 31.64
CA LYS A 198 32.40 23.00 31.33
C LYS A 198 32.30 22.10 30.09
N PRO A 199 31.89 22.64 28.91
CA PRO A 199 31.62 21.85 27.70
C PRO A 199 32.88 21.13 27.18
N HIS A 200 34.09 21.60 27.55
CA HIS A 200 35.35 20.97 27.16
C HIS A 200 35.62 19.61 27.87
N GLU A 201 34.88 19.27 28.90
CA GLU A 201 34.98 17.98 29.62
C GLU A 201 34.11 16.89 28.97
N GLY A 202 33.25 17.27 28.04
CA GLY A 202 32.30 16.37 27.34
C GLY A 202 32.31 16.50 25.82
N ASN A 203 31.26 15.94 25.22
CA ASN A 203 30.98 16.03 23.78
C ASN A 203 29.48 16.27 23.62
N ASP A 204 29.08 17.45 23.16
CA ASP A 204 27.70 17.91 23.20
C ASP A 204 26.83 17.30 22.08
N PRO A 205 25.95 16.32 22.37
CA PRO A 205 25.11 15.68 21.36
C PRO A 205 24.04 16.62 20.80
N ILE A 206 23.68 17.72 21.47
CA ILE A 206 22.72 18.71 20.96
C ILE A 206 23.36 19.52 19.82
N ILE A 207 24.64 19.87 19.94
CA ILE A 207 25.37 20.55 18.85
C ILE A 207 25.58 19.60 17.67
N ILE A 208 25.93 18.34 17.94
CA ILE A 208 26.06 17.29 16.90
C ILE A 208 24.73 17.13 16.16
N LEU A 209 23.63 17.01 16.88
CA LEU A 209 22.28 16.92 16.36
C LEU A 209 21.90 18.12 15.46
N GLY A 210 22.22 19.34 15.90
CA GLY A 210 21.97 20.55 15.10
C GLY A 210 22.69 20.52 13.73
N GLN A 211 23.95 20.07 13.70
CA GLN A 211 24.71 19.89 12.46
C GLN A 211 24.13 18.77 11.58
N LEU A 212 23.73 17.66 12.20
CA LEU A 212 23.11 16.54 11.50
C LEU A 212 21.81 16.95 10.81
N ILE A 213 20.92 17.62 11.53
CA ILE A 213 19.63 18.11 10.99
C ILE A 213 19.88 19.01 9.78
N SER A 214 20.81 19.96 9.90
CA SER A 214 21.13 20.88 8.79
C SER A 214 21.73 20.15 7.60
N ALA A 215 22.67 19.23 7.86
CA ALA A 215 23.39 18.51 6.80
C ALA A 215 22.48 17.56 6.01
N VAL A 216 21.57 16.81 6.66
CA VAL A 216 20.69 15.87 5.95
C VAL A 216 19.70 16.58 5.01
N GLN A 217 19.30 17.83 5.28
CA GLN A 217 18.47 18.61 4.37
C GLN A 217 19.19 18.94 3.05
N THR A 218 20.51 18.91 3.05
CA THR A 218 21.29 19.13 1.81
C THR A 218 21.19 17.96 0.85
N ILE A 219 20.78 16.78 1.30
CA ILE A 219 20.60 15.61 0.43
C ILE A 219 19.59 15.97 -0.67
N ILE A 220 18.40 16.45 -0.29
CA ILE A 220 17.38 16.82 -1.28
C ILE A 220 17.79 18.08 -2.04
N SER A 221 18.25 19.11 -1.34
CA SER A 221 18.47 20.42 -1.97
C SER A 221 19.74 20.51 -2.81
N ARG A 222 20.71 19.58 -2.66
CA ARG A 222 22.05 19.69 -3.30
C ARG A 222 22.55 18.39 -3.95
N THR A 223 21.85 17.25 -3.76
CA THR A 223 22.33 15.96 -4.26
C THR A 223 21.31 15.29 -5.18
N VAL A 224 20.02 15.32 -4.82
CA VAL A 224 18.96 14.78 -5.67
C VAL A 224 18.68 15.73 -6.82
N SER A 225 18.55 15.20 -8.06
CA SER A 225 18.18 16.00 -9.22
C SER A 225 16.81 16.64 -9.02
N SER A 226 16.64 17.89 -9.53
CA SER A 226 15.35 18.58 -9.49
C SER A 226 14.22 17.85 -10.22
N ASP A 227 14.54 16.94 -11.11
CA ASP A 227 13.58 16.12 -11.85
C ASP A 227 13.05 14.94 -11.01
N ASN A 228 13.69 14.66 -9.88
CA ASN A 228 13.33 13.59 -8.96
C ASN A 228 12.63 14.15 -7.73
N ASN A 229 11.32 13.94 -7.65
CA ASN A 229 10.56 14.27 -6.45
C ASN A 229 10.99 13.37 -5.28
N ALA A 230 11.46 13.98 -4.19
CA ALA A 230 11.81 13.27 -2.98
C ALA A 230 11.60 14.16 -1.75
N VAL A 231 11.31 13.53 -0.62
CA VAL A 231 11.13 14.20 0.67
C VAL A 231 11.96 13.51 1.73
N VAL A 232 12.68 14.29 2.54
CA VAL A 232 13.32 13.85 3.78
C VAL A 232 12.76 14.70 4.92
N SER A 233 12.07 14.06 5.85
CA SER A 233 11.49 14.74 7.00
C SER A 233 12.01 14.12 8.29
N ILE A 234 12.55 14.96 9.19
CA ILE A 234 12.81 14.61 10.57
C ILE A 234 11.54 14.87 11.36
N THR A 235 11.04 13.85 12.06
CA THR A 235 9.74 13.89 12.74
C THR A 235 9.83 13.76 14.25
N GLN A 236 10.97 13.25 14.77
CA GLN A 236 11.22 13.15 16.20
C GLN A 236 12.65 13.54 16.53
N VAL A 237 12.80 14.27 17.64
CA VAL A 237 14.08 14.66 18.22
C VAL A 237 13.97 14.62 19.74
N HIS A 238 14.89 13.90 20.38
CA HIS A 238 14.93 13.80 21.84
C HIS A 238 16.37 13.96 22.36
N SER A 239 16.60 14.89 23.29
CA SER A 239 17.87 15.05 23.99
C SER A 239 17.71 15.97 25.19
N GLY A 240 18.48 15.72 26.25
CA GLY A 240 18.53 16.55 27.45
C GLY A 240 17.30 16.43 28.38
N SER A 241 17.48 16.80 29.66
CA SER A 241 16.42 16.75 30.67
C SER A 241 16.43 17.93 31.61
N THR A 242 17.51 18.74 31.61
CA THR A 242 17.67 19.89 32.50
C THR A 242 18.57 20.96 31.89
N TRP A 243 18.46 22.20 32.38
CA TRP A 243 19.10 23.39 31.78
C TRP A 243 20.61 23.51 32.02
N ASN A 244 21.17 22.81 33.02
CA ASN A 244 22.56 22.98 33.47
C ASN A 244 23.43 21.73 33.27
N VAL A 245 22.96 20.75 32.52
CA VAL A 245 23.70 19.51 32.15
C VAL A 245 23.68 19.32 30.65
N ILE A 246 24.85 19.14 30.05
CA ILE A 246 24.99 18.64 28.69
C ILE A 246 24.67 17.14 28.72
N PRO A 247 23.67 16.64 27.96
CA PRO A 247 23.30 15.22 28.00
C PRO A 247 24.39 14.34 27.37
N ASP A 248 24.27 13.05 27.53
CA ASP A 248 25.14 12.03 26.93
C ASP A 248 24.57 11.37 25.67
N THR A 249 23.30 11.65 25.36
CA THR A 249 22.62 11.04 24.20
C THR A 249 21.71 12.02 23.46
N ALA A 250 21.52 11.75 22.17
CA ALA A 250 20.44 12.33 21.38
C ALA A 250 19.84 11.26 20.44
N TYR A 251 18.57 11.44 20.10
CA TYR A 251 17.81 10.58 19.20
C TYR A 251 17.12 11.40 18.13
N VAL A 252 17.15 10.89 16.91
CA VAL A 252 16.46 11.46 15.74
C VAL A 252 15.74 10.34 14.99
N GLU A 253 14.53 10.60 14.55
CA GLU A 253 13.78 9.72 13.69
C GLU A 253 13.09 10.51 12.58
N GLY A 254 12.91 9.85 11.44
CA GLY A 254 12.23 10.48 10.34
C GLY A 254 11.86 9.54 9.21
N THR A 255 11.36 10.12 8.15
CA THR A 255 10.89 9.38 6.99
C THR A 255 11.43 9.95 5.70
N VAL A 256 11.55 9.08 4.70
CA VAL A 256 11.94 9.42 3.32
C VAL A 256 10.83 8.98 2.38
N ARG A 257 10.54 9.81 1.36
CA ARG A 257 9.64 9.49 0.26
C ARG A 257 10.38 9.67 -1.05
N THR A 258 10.27 8.70 -1.95
CA THR A 258 10.92 8.71 -3.26
C THR A 258 10.01 8.13 -4.33
N PHE A 259 10.19 8.57 -5.59
CA PHE A 259 9.39 8.08 -6.72
C PHE A 259 10.21 7.28 -7.74
N ASN A 260 11.50 7.07 -7.49
CA ASN A 260 12.34 6.16 -8.26
C ASN A 260 13.45 5.55 -7.40
N GLN A 261 13.92 4.39 -7.81
CA GLN A 261 14.89 3.60 -7.04
C GLN A 261 16.27 4.26 -7.00
N GLU A 262 16.70 4.91 -8.09
CA GLU A 262 18.01 5.56 -8.15
C GLU A 262 18.13 6.70 -7.12
N ALA A 263 17.11 7.55 -7.03
CA ALA A 263 17.05 8.60 -6.00
C ALA A 263 17.00 8.02 -4.59
N ARG A 264 16.26 6.91 -4.39
CA ARG A 264 16.16 6.22 -3.10
C ARG A 264 17.52 5.73 -2.62
N ASP A 265 18.26 5.03 -3.48
CA ASP A 265 19.58 4.48 -3.18
C ASP A 265 20.60 5.61 -2.92
N LEU A 266 20.55 6.67 -3.72
CA LEU A 266 21.40 7.85 -3.55
C LEU A 266 21.14 8.53 -2.20
N ILE A 267 19.89 8.70 -1.80
CA ILE A 267 19.52 9.32 -0.53
C ILE A 267 20.07 8.51 0.64
N GLU A 268 19.86 7.19 0.68
CA GLU A 268 20.40 6.34 1.72
C GLU A 268 21.94 6.42 1.79
N GLN A 269 22.60 6.33 0.66
CA GLN A 269 24.05 6.45 0.59
C GLN A 269 24.55 7.78 1.17
N ARG A 270 23.88 8.88 0.83
CA ARG A 270 24.28 10.21 1.34
C ARG A 270 23.99 10.36 2.83
N PHE A 271 22.90 9.80 3.34
CA PHE A 271 22.65 9.74 4.78
C PHE A 271 23.83 9.07 5.52
N ARG A 272 24.25 7.88 5.06
CA ARG A 272 25.38 7.14 5.65
C ARG A 272 26.66 7.95 5.63
N GLN A 273 26.95 8.65 4.55
CA GLN A 273 28.15 9.49 4.42
C GLN A 273 28.10 10.70 5.36
N ILE A 274 26.96 11.38 5.46
CA ILE A 274 26.79 12.55 6.35
C ILE A 274 26.94 12.12 7.81
N VAL A 275 26.28 11.04 8.21
CA VAL A 275 26.34 10.51 9.58
C VAL A 275 27.78 10.14 9.95
N ALA A 276 28.48 9.41 9.09
CA ALA A 276 29.88 9.04 9.31
C ALA A 276 30.82 10.26 9.38
N GLY A 277 30.60 11.25 8.51
CA GLY A 277 31.37 12.50 8.51
C GLY A 277 31.19 13.32 9.80
N ILE A 278 29.95 13.43 10.27
CA ILE A 278 29.62 14.14 11.52
C ILE A 278 30.17 13.37 12.73
N ALA A 279 30.02 12.04 12.78
CA ALA A 279 30.60 11.21 13.84
C ALA A 279 32.13 11.43 13.96
N SER A 280 32.82 11.39 12.82
CA SER A 280 34.29 11.66 12.77
C SER A 280 34.64 13.08 13.19
N THR A 281 33.90 14.09 12.74
CA THR A 281 34.16 15.51 13.02
C THR A 281 34.06 15.83 14.50
N PHE A 282 33.06 15.25 15.18
CA PHE A 282 32.78 15.54 16.59
C PHE A 282 33.32 14.46 17.54
N GLY A 283 33.90 13.37 17.06
CA GLY A 283 34.39 12.28 17.89
C GLY A 283 33.26 11.61 18.69
N ALA A 284 32.09 11.46 18.10
CA ALA A 284 30.92 10.82 18.72
C ALA A 284 30.66 9.46 18.09
N GLU A 285 30.01 8.57 18.84
CA GLU A 285 29.46 7.32 18.30
C GLU A 285 28.05 7.60 17.80
N ILE A 286 27.80 7.31 16.50
CA ILE A 286 26.49 7.51 15.89
C ILE A 286 26.04 6.20 15.24
N GLU A 287 24.95 5.62 15.76
CA GLU A 287 24.26 4.50 15.14
C GLU A 287 23.23 5.04 14.14
N PHE A 288 23.28 4.54 12.92
CA PHE A 288 22.32 4.86 11.85
C PHE A 288 21.58 3.58 11.43
N LEU A 289 20.28 3.55 11.63
CA LEU A 289 19.38 2.47 11.23
C LEU A 289 18.50 2.95 10.08
N TRP A 290 18.51 2.19 9.00
CA TRP A 290 17.63 2.40 7.86
C TRP A 290 16.64 1.25 7.75
N HIS A 291 15.36 1.58 7.80
CA HIS A 291 14.26 0.64 7.66
C HIS A 291 13.63 0.85 6.29
N ALA A 292 14.04 -0.01 5.35
CA ALA A 292 13.49 0.02 4.01
C ALA A 292 12.04 -0.50 4.04
N GLY A 293 11.12 0.33 3.63
CA GLY A 293 9.72 -0.05 3.40
C GLY A 293 9.43 -0.32 1.91
N PRO A 294 8.17 -0.27 1.49
CA PRO A 294 7.80 -0.53 0.11
C PRO A 294 8.45 0.48 -0.85
N PRO A 295 8.86 0.05 -2.05
CA PRO A 295 9.28 0.95 -3.11
C PRO A 295 8.10 1.73 -3.69
N SER A 296 8.33 2.59 -4.67
CA SER A 296 7.27 3.24 -5.44
C SER A 296 6.49 2.22 -6.27
N VAL A 297 5.16 2.33 -6.30
CA VAL A 297 4.34 1.63 -7.29
C VAL A 297 4.66 2.18 -8.67
N ILE A 298 5.20 1.34 -9.54
CA ILE A 298 5.63 1.71 -10.90
C ILE A 298 4.72 1.00 -11.91
N ASN A 299 3.72 1.70 -12.37
CA ASN A 299 2.79 1.16 -13.36
C ASN A 299 3.44 1.00 -14.73
N THR A 300 3.20 -0.15 -15.36
CA THR A 300 3.57 -0.42 -16.75
C THR A 300 2.68 0.39 -17.70
N PRO A 301 3.22 1.28 -18.54
CA PRO A 301 2.40 2.19 -19.38
C PRO A 301 1.35 1.48 -20.24
N GLU A 302 1.69 0.36 -20.84
CA GLU A 302 0.76 -0.44 -21.66
C GLU A 302 -0.44 -0.94 -20.85
N TRP A 303 -0.20 -1.37 -19.59
CA TRP A 303 -1.26 -1.84 -18.71
C TRP A 303 -2.10 -0.70 -18.12
N VAL A 304 -1.54 0.49 -17.96
CA VAL A 304 -2.32 1.69 -17.60
C VAL A 304 -3.29 2.06 -18.72
N GLU A 305 -2.82 2.12 -19.94
CA GLU A 305 -3.66 2.44 -21.12
C GLU A 305 -4.77 1.41 -21.27
N PHE A 306 -4.43 0.12 -21.18
CA PHE A 306 -5.39 -0.98 -21.19
C PHE A 306 -6.46 -0.81 -20.12
N ALA A 307 -6.06 -0.58 -18.85
CA ALA A 307 -6.97 -0.48 -17.72
C ALA A 307 -7.88 0.76 -17.81
N LEU A 308 -7.38 1.90 -18.33
CA LEU A 308 -8.18 3.09 -18.60
C LEU A 308 -9.20 2.86 -19.73
N ASN A 309 -8.84 2.12 -20.77
CA ASN A 309 -9.76 1.78 -21.85
C ASN A 309 -10.88 0.86 -21.31
N VAL A 310 -10.54 -0.17 -20.53
CA VAL A 310 -11.54 -1.01 -19.85
C VAL A 310 -12.47 -0.18 -18.97
N ALA A 311 -11.93 0.79 -18.22
CA ALA A 311 -12.73 1.68 -17.38
C ALA A 311 -13.72 2.50 -18.23
N SER A 312 -13.27 3.06 -19.35
CA SER A 312 -14.13 3.82 -20.27
C SER A 312 -15.25 2.96 -20.87
N ASP A 313 -14.93 1.73 -21.30
CA ASP A 313 -15.90 0.78 -21.87
C ASP A 313 -16.97 0.37 -20.84
N GLU A 314 -16.60 0.30 -19.57
CA GLU A 314 -17.51 0.02 -18.46
C GLU A 314 -18.25 1.28 -17.94
N GLY A 315 -18.08 2.43 -18.60
CA GLY A 315 -18.79 3.66 -18.34
C GLY A 315 -18.25 4.47 -17.16
N PHE A 316 -17.02 4.22 -16.74
CA PHE A 316 -16.29 5.12 -15.83
C PHE A 316 -15.73 6.32 -16.58
N GLU A 317 -15.57 7.42 -15.88
CA GLU A 317 -14.71 8.49 -16.34
C GLU A 317 -13.25 8.09 -16.09
N ALA A 318 -12.53 7.72 -17.16
CA ALA A 318 -11.12 7.38 -17.10
C ALA A 318 -10.27 8.66 -17.08
N ARG A 319 -9.37 8.78 -16.09
CA ARG A 319 -8.52 9.96 -15.92
C ARG A 319 -7.05 9.60 -15.76
N ARG A 320 -6.15 10.46 -16.25
CA ARG A 320 -4.77 10.49 -15.76
C ARG A 320 -4.74 11.24 -14.42
N VAL A 321 -4.05 10.67 -13.43
CA VAL A 321 -3.92 11.26 -12.08
C VAL A 321 -2.47 11.61 -11.78
N GLU A 322 -2.25 12.46 -10.79
CA GLU A 322 -0.92 12.77 -10.30
C GLU A 322 -0.44 11.69 -9.33
N ALA A 323 0.89 11.62 -9.16
CA ALA A 323 1.48 10.73 -8.19
C ALA A 323 1.15 11.17 -6.75
N SER A 324 0.88 10.20 -5.88
CA SER A 324 0.59 10.43 -4.46
C SER A 324 1.79 10.07 -3.58
N PRO A 325 2.09 10.83 -2.51
CA PRO A 325 3.18 10.50 -1.58
C PRO A 325 2.86 9.37 -0.59
N ILE A 326 1.71 8.69 -0.73
CA ILE A 326 1.37 7.52 0.08
C ILE A 326 2.27 6.33 -0.25
N GLY A 327 2.44 5.40 0.71
CA GLY A 327 3.09 4.11 0.46
C GLY A 327 2.08 3.06 0.02
N GLU A 328 2.56 1.99 -0.65
CA GLU A 328 1.73 0.86 -1.05
C GLU A 328 2.64 -0.35 -1.34
N ASP A 329 2.42 -1.46 -0.66
CA ASP A 329 3.28 -2.64 -0.78
C ASP A 329 3.03 -3.47 -2.05
N PHE A 330 1.96 -3.17 -2.82
CA PHE A 330 1.76 -3.67 -4.18
C PHE A 330 3.01 -3.46 -5.06
N ALA A 331 3.79 -2.45 -4.75
CA ALA A 331 5.05 -2.14 -5.43
C ALA A 331 6.03 -3.31 -5.46
N PHE A 332 6.05 -4.17 -4.45
CA PHE A 332 6.91 -5.37 -4.44
C PHE A 332 6.51 -6.38 -5.52
N TYR A 333 5.22 -6.52 -5.80
CA TYR A 333 4.76 -7.37 -6.89
C TYR A 333 5.21 -6.84 -8.25
N GLN A 334 5.19 -5.51 -8.43
CA GLN A 334 5.62 -4.89 -9.69
C GLN A 334 7.14 -4.97 -9.93
N GLN A 335 7.94 -5.26 -8.89
CA GLN A 335 9.35 -5.64 -9.08
C GLN A 335 9.51 -7.03 -9.72
N LYS A 336 8.46 -7.85 -9.73
CA LYS A 336 8.45 -9.22 -10.26
C LYS A 336 7.67 -9.35 -11.56
N LEU A 337 6.58 -8.61 -11.70
CA LEU A 337 5.62 -8.71 -12.79
C LEU A 337 5.25 -7.33 -13.33
N PRO A 338 5.05 -7.19 -14.66
CA PRO A 338 4.41 -6.00 -15.20
C PRO A 338 2.96 -5.94 -14.73
N GLY A 339 2.41 -4.73 -14.62
CA GLY A 339 1.02 -4.57 -14.21
C GLY A 339 0.65 -3.13 -13.93
N THR A 340 -0.52 -2.94 -13.38
CA THR A 340 -1.00 -1.62 -13.01
C THR A 340 -1.82 -1.63 -11.73
N PHE A 341 -1.68 -0.56 -10.98
CA PHE A 341 -2.45 -0.22 -9.80
C PHE A 341 -3.25 1.03 -10.12
N MET A 342 -4.58 0.96 -9.97
CA MET A 342 -5.48 2.02 -10.40
C MET A 342 -6.19 2.64 -9.20
N MET A 343 -6.42 3.94 -9.25
CA MET A 343 -7.17 4.67 -8.23
C MET A 343 -8.66 4.67 -8.57
N VAL A 344 -9.49 4.25 -7.62
CA VAL A 344 -10.96 4.16 -7.78
C VAL A 344 -11.62 5.26 -6.96
N GLY A 345 -12.38 6.13 -7.61
CA GLY A 345 -13.13 7.16 -6.92
C GLY A 345 -14.16 6.57 -5.96
N SER A 346 -13.94 6.75 -4.68
CA SER A 346 -14.83 6.29 -3.61
C SER A 346 -15.67 7.41 -3.02
N GLY A 347 -15.37 8.68 -3.36
CA GLY A 347 -16.01 9.85 -2.80
C GLY A 347 -15.84 9.95 -1.29
N GLY A 348 -16.05 11.11 -0.75
CA GLY A 348 -16.04 11.31 0.69
C GLY A 348 -15.33 12.59 1.11
N PRO A 349 -15.72 13.16 2.26
CA PRO A 349 -15.15 14.44 2.72
C PRO A 349 -13.86 14.26 3.55
N TYR A 350 -13.45 13.02 3.84
CA TYR A 350 -12.32 12.72 4.72
C TYR A 350 -11.27 11.89 3.99
N ALA A 351 -10.00 12.21 4.28
CA ALA A 351 -8.86 11.48 3.73
C ALA A 351 -8.75 10.05 4.32
N LEU A 352 -7.94 9.21 3.68
CA LEU A 352 -7.52 7.92 4.22
C LEU A 352 -6.90 8.11 5.62
N HIS A 353 -7.05 7.09 6.49
CA HIS A 353 -6.59 7.06 7.89
C HIS A 353 -7.26 8.09 8.81
N HIS A 354 -8.29 8.79 8.35
CA HIS A 354 -9.05 9.69 9.21
C HIS A 354 -10.15 8.91 9.96
N PRO A 355 -10.39 9.16 11.27
CA PRO A 355 -11.44 8.45 12.04
C PRO A 355 -12.85 8.51 11.45
N LYS A 356 -13.13 9.52 10.64
CA LYS A 356 -14.41 9.72 9.94
C LYS A 356 -14.40 9.27 8.47
N PHE A 357 -13.33 8.59 8.04
CA PHE A 357 -13.24 8.06 6.68
C PHE A 357 -14.40 7.12 6.38
N ARG A 358 -14.88 7.17 5.15
CA ARG A 358 -15.92 6.26 4.64
C ARG A 358 -15.90 6.21 3.13
N VAL A 359 -16.27 5.08 2.59
CA VAL A 359 -16.42 4.83 1.16
C VAL A 359 -17.90 4.84 0.80
N ASP A 360 -18.25 5.43 -0.33
CA ASP A 360 -19.59 5.38 -0.88
C ASP A 360 -19.86 4.00 -1.53
N ASP A 361 -20.81 3.25 -1.01
CA ASP A 361 -21.16 1.90 -1.50
C ASP A 361 -21.58 1.85 -2.97
N ARG A 362 -21.98 3.00 -3.55
CA ARG A 362 -22.31 3.08 -4.98
C ARG A 362 -21.11 2.78 -5.88
N ALA A 363 -19.88 2.90 -5.37
CA ALA A 363 -18.67 2.54 -6.07
C ALA A 363 -18.41 1.03 -6.09
N LEU A 364 -18.95 0.24 -5.13
CA LEU A 364 -18.50 -1.12 -4.84
C LEU A 364 -18.77 -2.09 -6.02
N PHE A 365 -20.02 -2.25 -6.43
CA PHE A 365 -20.32 -3.20 -7.51
C PHE A 365 -19.71 -2.79 -8.85
N PRO A 366 -19.74 -1.51 -9.28
CA PRO A 366 -19.01 -1.07 -10.46
C PRO A 366 -17.52 -1.43 -10.43
N THR A 367 -16.85 -1.27 -9.28
CA THR A 367 -15.45 -1.64 -9.10
C THR A 367 -15.23 -3.16 -9.21
N ALA A 368 -16.11 -3.97 -8.61
CA ALA A 368 -16.05 -5.43 -8.77
C ALA A 368 -16.20 -5.86 -10.25
N HIS A 369 -17.12 -5.22 -10.97
CA HIS A 369 -17.32 -5.49 -12.39
C HIS A 369 -16.13 -5.02 -13.24
N TYR A 370 -15.54 -3.88 -12.90
CA TYR A 370 -14.30 -3.39 -13.53
C TYR A 370 -13.14 -4.38 -13.34
N LEU A 371 -12.89 -4.85 -12.13
CA LEU A 371 -11.83 -5.85 -11.86
C LEU A 371 -12.07 -7.15 -12.62
N TYR A 372 -13.32 -7.62 -12.69
CA TYR A 372 -13.72 -8.75 -13.50
C TYR A 372 -13.36 -8.55 -14.98
N LYS A 373 -13.66 -7.37 -15.53
CA LYS A 373 -13.35 -7.04 -16.94
C LYS A 373 -11.85 -6.90 -17.20
N VAL A 374 -11.12 -6.24 -16.30
CA VAL A 374 -9.66 -6.15 -16.39
C VAL A 374 -9.04 -7.54 -16.45
N ALA A 375 -9.43 -8.44 -15.53
CA ALA A 375 -8.90 -9.79 -15.49
C ALA A 375 -9.27 -10.60 -16.76
N LYS A 376 -10.53 -10.58 -17.19
CA LYS A 376 -10.98 -11.30 -18.38
C LYS A 376 -10.27 -10.81 -19.65
N GLN A 377 -10.30 -9.49 -19.89
CA GLN A 377 -9.75 -8.91 -21.13
C GLN A 377 -8.22 -8.96 -21.16
N SER A 378 -7.54 -8.95 -19.99
CA SER A 378 -6.08 -9.15 -19.97
C SER A 378 -5.68 -10.56 -20.41
N LEU A 379 -6.44 -11.60 -20.02
CA LEU A 379 -6.24 -12.95 -20.56
C LEU A 379 -6.44 -13.01 -22.08
N GLU A 380 -7.48 -12.36 -22.58
CA GLU A 380 -7.77 -12.29 -24.04
C GLU A 380 -6.64 -11.58 -24.80
N GLN A 381 -6.15 -10.45 -24.27
CA GLN A 381 -5.03 -9.70 -24.87
C GLN A 381 -3.73 -10.50 -24.90
N LEU A 382 -3.41 -11.19 -23.79
CA LEU A 382 -2.19 -12.00 -23.67
C LEU A 382 -2.25 -13.28 -24.53
N SER A 383 -3.43 -13.87 -24.69
CA SER A 383 -3.62 -15.07 -25.52
C SER A 383 -3.60 -14.77 -27.02
N SER A 384 -3.73 -13.50 -27.41
CA SER A 384 -3.68 -13.07 -28.82
C SER A 384 -2.26 -12.72 -29.30
N ARG A 385 -1.29 -12.72 -28.41
CA ARG A 385 0.14 -12.48 -28.70
C ARG A 385 0.88 -13.79 -28.92
#